data_b1ddf53c94e5cfeb14426652d2376b15
#
_entry.id   b1ddf53c94e5cfeb14426652d2376b15
#
_cell.length_a   1.000
_cell.length_b   1.000
_cell.length_c   1.000
_cell.angle_alpha   90.00
_cell.angle_beta   90.00
_cell.angle_gamma   90.00
#
_symmetry.space_group_name_H-M   'P 1'
#
loop_
_entity.id
_entity.type
_entity.pdbx_description
1 polymer ?
#
loop_
_entity_poly.entity_id
_entity_poly.type
_entity_poly.pdbx_seq_one_letter_code
_entity_poly.pdbx_strand_id
1 'polypeptide(L)'
;MLKAYTDNKVFQKMMLISPTAAYDETYRLLPMTAVHEDYSDQLLQEIMEEQKLDIEEYKETEENIKLYKKFVNSTVKTRFTKDELLRLYNMLDPFTGEISEPYQEYDKIPYMAVILDDLGGTPAFRNGNNFLNSIVCKSRHYFTNFFICVQHPYQCPRALRSQCSHTIIFQTKDKKLLEELARENCSHLTPEDFIRLFNYATTGQHDFMLCDFKNNEVRKNFDEILSLPMTNGQDQGQAKAEASEEPQGDAGGERAE
;
A
#
# COMPACT_ATOMS: atom_id res chain seq x y z
N MET A 1 2.95 -7.50 -7.53
CA MET A 1 2.56 -6.75 -6.31
C MET A 1 1.14 -6.22 -6.40
N LEU A 2 0.82 -5.21 -7.20
CA LEU A 2 -0.54 -4.63 -7.29
C LEU A 2 -1.62 -5.67 -7.56
N LYS A 3 -1.39 -6.63 -8.47
CA LYS A 3 -2.33 -7.74 -8.73
C LYS A 3 -2.63 -8.55 -7.47
N ALA A 4 -1.62 -8.89 -6.66
CA ALA A 4 -1.84 -9.63 -5.41
C ALA A 4 -2.67 -8.82 -4.41
N TYR A 5 -2.48 -7.51 -4.32
CA TYR A 5 -3.32 -6.65 -3.50
C TYR A 5 -4.76 -6.56 -4.02
N THR A 6 -4.94 -6.60 -5.34
CA THR A 6 -6.26 -6.65 -5.98
C THR A 6 -6.98 -7.97 -5.67
N ASP A 7 -6.30 -9.09 -5.90
CA ASP A 7 -6.86 -10.42 -5.68
C ASP A 7 -7.30 -10.61 -4.21
N ASN A 8 -6.58 -9.99 -3.27
CA ASN A 8 -6.91 -10.00 -1.84
C ASN A 8 -7.84 -8.84 -1.40
N LYS A 9 -8.35 -8.03 -2.33
CA LYS A 9 -9.22 -6.88 -2.04
C LYS A 9 -8.67 -5.95 -0.95
N VAL A 10 -7.36 -5.69 -0.99
CA VAL A 10 -6.70 -4.81 -0.02
C VAL A 10 -7.16 -3.37 -0.22
N PHE A 11 -7.20 -2.93 -1.48
CA PHE A 11 -7.65 -1.60 -1.87
C PHE A 11 -9.05 -1.67 -2.45
N GLN A 12 -9.92 -0.77 -2.03
CA GLN A 12 -11.26 -0.56 -2.56
C GLN A 12 -11.25 0.38 -3.76
N LYS A 13 -10.28 1.30 -3.78
CA LYS A 13 -10.06 2.24 -4.88
C LYS A 13 -8.60 2.19 -5.34
N MET A 14 -8.39 2.28 -6.65
CA MET A 14 -7.07 2.34 -7.26
C MET A 14 -7.05 3.45 -8.31
N MET A 15 -6.23 4.48 -8.08
CA MET A 15 -6.06 5.63 -8.98
C MET A 15 -4.70 5.54 -9.65
N LEU A 16 -4.66 5.69 -10.96
CA LEU A 16 -3.42 5.78 -11.73
C LEU A 16 -3.26 7.19 -12.28
N ILE A 17 -2.09 7.76 -12.07
CA ILE A 17 -1.67 9.02 -12.72
C ILE A 17 -0.39 8.71 -13.49
N SER A 18 -0.48 8.64 -14.82
CA SER A 18 0.65 8.29 -15.69
C SER A 18 0.45 8.83 -17.09
N PRO A 19 1.40 9.62 -17.64
CA PRO A 19 1.37 10.09 -19.02
C PRO A 19 1.39 8.97 -20.07
N THR A 20 1.84 7.79 -19.66
CA THR A 20 1.99 6.64 -20.55
C THR A 20 0.85 5.61 -20.39
N ALA A 21 -0.11 5.88 -19.53
CA ALA A 21 -1.20 4.94 -19.20
C ALA A 21 -1.98 4.43 -20.43
N ALA A 22 -2.22 5.28 -21.40
CA ALA A 22 -2.94 4.94 -22.64
C ALA A 22 -2.20 3.89 -23.49
N TYR A 23 -0.86 3.81 -23.36
CA TYR A 23 0.01 2.97 -24.17
C TYR A 23 0.46 1.70 -23.45
N ASP A 24 0.27 1.60 -22.14
CA ASP A 24 0.71 0.46 -21.33
C ASP A 24 -0.45 -0.49 -21.05
N GLU A 25 -0.41 -1.65 -21.74
CA GLU A 25 -1.43 -2.71 -21.56
C GLU A 25 -1.39 -3.34 -20.16
N THR A 26 -0.30 -3.19 -19.42
CA THR A 26 -0.14 -3.76 -18.07
C THR A 26 -1.22 -3.23 -17.12
N TYR A 27 -1.57 -1.96 -17.25
CA TYR A 27 -2.59 -1.34 -16.39
C TYR A 27 -4.02 -1.81 -16.68
N ARG A 28 -4.28 -2.34 -17.89
CA ARG A 28 -5.60 -2.92 -18.24
C ARG A 28 -5.93 -4.18 -17.45
N LEU A 29 -4.91 -4.81 -16.87
CA LEU A 29 -5.07 -6.01 -16.03
C LEU A 29 -5.44 -5.70 -14.58
N LEU A 30 -5.45 -4.43 -14.20
CA LEU A 30 -5.74 -3.97 -12.85
C LEU A 30 -7.10 -3.25 -12.82
N PRO A 31 -7.93 -3.45 -11.80
CA PRO A 31 -9.23 -2.78 -11.67
C PRO A 31 -9.03 -1.35 -11.22
N MET A 32 -8.55 -0.49 -12.11
CA MET A 32 -8.40 0.93 -11.83
C MET A 32 -9.78 1.58 -11.69
N THR A 33 -9.97 2.33 -10.61
CA THR A 33 -11.15 3.15 -10.40
C THR A 33 -11.13 4.35 -11.33
N ALA A 34 -9.97 4.98 -11.49
CA ALA A 34 -9.75 6.05 -12.45
C ALA A 34 -8.30 6.06 -12.96
N VAL A 35 -8.14 6.56 -14.18
CA VAL A 35 -6.85 6.71 -14.87
C VAL A 35 -6.75 8.15 -15.37
N HIS A 36 -5.66 8.83 -15.02
CA HIS A 36 -5.38 10.20 -15.41
C HIS A 36 -4.02 10.25 -16.15
N GLU A 37 -3.98 10.94 -17.28
CA GLU A 37 -2.75 11.08 -18.06
C GLU A 37 -1.87 12.22 -17.54
N ASP A 38 -2.47 13.25 -16.95
CA ASP A 38 -1.78 14.42 -16.45
C ASP A 38 -1.86 14.55 -14.93
N TYR A 39 -0.74 14.91 -14.32
CA TYR A 39 -0.68 15.27 -12.91
C TYR A 39 -0.96 16.76 -12.73
N SER A 40 -1.82 17.09 -11.77
CA SER A 40 -1.90 18.43 -11.18
C SER A 40 -2.12 18.33 -9.66
N ASP A 41 -1.69 19.35 -8.93
CA ASP A 41 -1.94 19.43 -7.48
C ASP A 41 -3.45 19.49 -7.19
N GLN A 42 -4.23 20.13 -8.07
CA GLN A 42 -5.68 20.18 -7.96
C GLN A 42 -6.32 18.79 -8.12
N LEU A 43 -5.90 18.01 -9.12
CA LEU A 43 -6.38 16.63 -9.31
C LEU A 43 -6.10 15.78 -8.07
N LEU A 44 -4.87 15.86 -7.55
CA LEU A 44 -4.52 15.11 -6.35
C LEU A 44 -5.34 15.56 -5.14
N GLN A 45 -5.61 16.85 -5.01
CA GLN A 45 -6.47 17.37 -3.97
C GLN A 45 -7.89 16.81 -4.06
N GLU A 46 -8.49 16.83 -5.26
CA GLU A 46 -9.83 16.29 -5.52
C GLU A 46 -9.90 14.79 -5.16
N ILE A 47 -8.92 13.99 -5.57
CA ILE A 47 -8.82 12.57 -5.20
C ILE A 47 -8.77 12.38 -3.68
N MET A 48 -8.00 13.20 -2.98
CA MET A 48 -7.86 13.08 -1.53
C MET A 48 -9.10 13.56 -0.77
N GLU A 49 -9.80 14.58 -1.28
CA GLU A 49 -11.07 15.05 -0.73
C GLU A 49 -12.17 14.00 -0.91
N GLU A 50 -12.26 13.38 -2.09
CA GLU A 50 -13.18 12.26 -2.32
C GLU A 50 -12.90 11.10 -1.34
N GLN A 51 -11.65 10.68 -1.21
CA GLN A 51 -11.28 9.63 -0.27
C GLN A 51 -11.66 9.97 1.18
N LYS A 52 -11.52 11.22 1.56
CA LYS A 52 -11.93 11.70 2.89
C LYS A 52 -13.43 11.58 3.12
N LEU A 53 -14.23 11.95 2.12
CA LEU A 53 -15.67 11.81 2.18
C LEU A 53 -16.10 10.35 2.31
N ASP A 54 -15.51 9.44 1.55
CA ASP A 54 -15.80 7.99 1.67
C ASP A 54 -15.50 7.46 3.08
N ILE A 55 -14.41 7.91 3.69
CA ILE A 55 -14.04 7.51 5.05
C ILE A 55 -15.04 8.04 6.07
N GLU A 56 -15.50 9.28 5.91
CA GLU A 56 -16.50 9.91 6.77
C GLU A 56 -17.85 9.19 6.64
N GLU A 57 -18.29 8.93 5.41
CA GLU A 57 -19.52 8.18 5.13
C GLU A 57 -19.47 6.77 5.69
N TYR A 58 -18.35 6.06 5.48
CA TYR A 58 -18.16 4.72 6.08
C TYR A 58 -18.34 4.74 7.59
N LYS A 59 -17.70 5.68 8.29
CA LYS A 59 -17.78 5.80 9.75
C LYS A 59 -19.18 6.15 10.24
N GLU A 60 -19.83 7.07 9.56
CA GLU A 60 -21.21 7.47 9.89
C GLU A 60 -22.16 6.28 9.71
N THR A 61 -22.03 5.56 8.59
CA THR A 61 -22.86 4.38 8.32
C THR A 61 -22.60 3.27 9.33
N GLU A 62 -21.34 3.03 9.71
CA GLU A 62 -21.00 2.05 10.76
C GLU A 62 -21.63 2.40 12.12
N GLU A 63 -21.63 3.69 12.49
CA GLU A 63 -22.30 4.16 13.70
C GLU A 63 -23.82 3.99 13.60
N ASN A 64 -24.42 4.30 12.45
CA ASN A 64 -25.85 4.13 12.22
C ASN A 64 -26.27 2.66 12.25
N ILE A 65 -25.45 1.74 11.71
CA ILE A 65 -25.69 0.28 11.83
C ILE A 65 -25.66 -0.16 13.30
N LYS A 66 -24.69 0.31 14.07
CA LYS A 66 -24.63 0.02 15.53
C LYS A 66 -25.87 0.52 16.25
N LEU A 67 -26.32 1.72 15.90
CA LEU A 67 -27.53 2.32 16.47
C LEU A 67 -28.79 1.55 16.06
N TYR A 68 -28.92 1.16 14.78
CA TYR A 68 -30.00 0.31 14.30
C TYR A 68 -30.08 -1.01 15.05
N LYS A 69 -28.93 -1.70 15.23
CA LYS A 69 -28.88 -2.94 16.01
C LYS A 69 -29.27 -2.74 17.47
N LYS A 70 -28.87 -1.62 18.08
CA LYS A 70 -29.33 -1.21 19.43
C LYS A 70 -30.84 -0.98 19.46
N PHE A 71 -31.40 -0.36 18.43
CA PHE A 71 -32.84 -0.08 18.31
C PHE A 71 -33.65 -1.37 18.16
N VAL A 72 -33.29 -2.26 17.22
CA VAL A 72 -33.99 -3.54 16.99
C VAL A 72 -33.98 -4.43 18.24
N ASN A 73 -32.86 -4.44 18.97
CA ASN A 73 -32.73 -5.21 20.21
C ASN A 73 -33.21 -4.43 21.46
N SER A 74 -33.89 -3.29 21.28
CA SER A 74 -34.30 -2.43 22.39
C SER A 74 -35.39 -3.08 23.24
N THR A 75 -35.35 -2.80 24.53
CA THR A 75 -36.38 -3.17 25.53
C THR A 75 -36.93 -1.91 26.18
N VAL A 76 -38.00 -2.02 26.98
CA VAL A 76 -38.59 -0.91 27.76
C VAL A 76 -37.54 -0.20 28.64
N LYS A 77 -36.45 -0.88 29.02
CA LYS A 77 -35.36 -0.31 29.82
C LYS A 77 -34.26 0.36 29.01
N THR A 78 -34.25 0.21 27.65
CA THR A 78 -33.22 0.77 26.80
C THR A 78 -33.41 2.31 26.73
N ARG A 79 -32.34 3.03 27.02
CA ARG A 79 -32.33 4.50 26.93
C ARG A 79 -31.57 4.93 25.69
N PHE A 80 -32.13 5.89 24.97
CA PHE A 80 -31.52 6.56 23.85
C PHE A 80 -31.21 8.02 24.21
N THR A 81 -30.10 8.53 23.75
CA THR A 81 -29.77 9.96 23.83
C THR A 81 -30.60 10.74 22.82
N LYS A 82 -30.61 12.07 22.97
CA LYS A 82 -31.31 12.95 22.00
C LYS A 82 -30.69 12.80 20.60
N ASP A 83 -29.37 12.70 20.51
CA ASP A 83 -28.66 12.56 19.23
C ASP A 83 -28.95 11.20 18.58
N GLU A 84 -28.99 10.13 19.34
CA GLU A 84 -29.40 8.81 18.85
C GLU A 84 -30.85 8.81 18.33
N LEU A 85 -31.75 9.47 19.02
CA LEU A 85 -33.16 9.60 18.55
C LEU A 85 -33.24 10.40 17.29
N LEU A 86 -32.47 11.49 17.16
CA LEU A 86 -32.43 12.28 15.93
C LEU A 86 -31.89 11.48 14.75
N ARG A 87 -30.81 10.71 14.97
CA ARG A 87 -30.26 9.81 13.95
C ARG A 87 -31.26 8.73 13.53
N LEU A 88 -31.96 8.10 14.47
CA LEU A 88 -33.02 7.13 14.18
C LEU A 88 -34.17 7.79 13.38
N TYR A 89 -34.56 9.01 13.74
CA TYR A 89 -35.56 9.76 12.99
C TYR A 89 -35.10 10.03 11.54
N ASN A 90 -33.84 10.37 11.30
CA ASN A 90 -33.29 10.57 9.97
C ASN A 90 -33.21 9.28 9.14
N MET A 91 -33.19 8.11 9.79
CA MET A 91 -33.21 6.80 9.14
C MET A 91 -34.62 6.29 8.83
N LEU A 92 -35.64 7.01 9.30
CA LEU A 92 -37.04 6.66 9.07
C LEU A 92 -37.41 6.89 7.59
N ASP A 93 -37.93 5.86 6.95
CA ASP A 93 -38.49 5.99 5.61
C ASP A 93 -39.78 6.85 5.69
N PRO A 94 -39.84 7.99 4.96
CA PRO A 94 -40.95 8.92 5.05
C PRO A 94 -42.26 8.34 4.50
N PHE A 95 -42.21 7.26 3.71
CA PHE A 95 -43.40 6.66 3.10
C PHE A 95 -43.94 5.48 3.91
N THR A 96 -43.04 4.63 4.43
CA THR A 96 -43.44 3.44 5.18
C THR A 96 -43.48 3.67 6.69
N GLY A 97 -42.74 4.67 7.19
CA GLY A 97 -42.55 4.90 8.62
C GLY A 97 -41.68 3.84 9.30
N GLU A 98 -40.99 3.05 8.54
CA GLU A 98 -40.09 2.01 9.04
C GLU A 98 -38.64 2.47 9.07
N ILE A 99 -37.85 1.94 10.01
CA ILE A 99 -36.41 2.14 10.07
C ILE A 99 -35.77 0.85 9.55
N SER A 100 -35.02 0.96 8.44
CA SER A 100 -34.27 -0.15 7.87
C SER A 100 -32.79 -0.08 8.26
N GLU A 101 -32.11 -1.23 8.19
CA GLU A 101 -30.64 -1.26 8.38
C GLU A 101 -29.97 -0.45 7.27
N PRO A 102 -29.09 0.52 7.61
CA PRO A 102 -28.38 1.30 6.62
C PRO A 102 -27.52 0.41 5.72
N TYR A 103 -27.55 0.71 4.43
CA TYR A 103 -26.68 0.05 3.46
C TYR A 103 -25.23 0.53 3.65
N GLN A 104 -24.31 -0.39 3.73
CA GLN A 104 -22.88 -0.11 3.81
C GLN A 104 -22.21 -0.61 2.52
N GLU A 105 -21.59 0.30 1.80
CA GLU A 105 -20.94 0.00 0.52
C GLU A 105 -19.68 -0.87 0.70
N TYR A 106 -18.91 -0.60 1.77
CA TYR A 106 -17.65 -1.27 2.06
C TYR A 106 -17.74 -2.10 3.33
N ASP A 107 -17.24 -3.35 3.28
CA ASP A 107 -17.17 -4.24 4.45
C ASP A 107 -16.16 -3.77 5.52
N LYS A 108 -15.23 -2.92 5.13
CA LYS A 108 -14.20 -2.32 5.98
C LYS A 108 -13.92 -0.90 5.51
N ILE A 109 -13.26 -0.11 6.36
CA ILE A 109 -12.84 1.25 6.01
C ILE A 109 -12.13 1.25 4.65
N PRO A 110 -12.52 2.13 3.70
CA PRO A 110 -11.98 2.08 2.35
C PRO A 110 -10.51 2.50 2.32
N TYR A 111 -9.66 1.59 1.81
CA TYR A 111 -8.26 1.87 1.51
C TYR A 111 -8.09 2.19 0.03
N MET A 112 -7.32 3.24 -0.26
CA MET A 112 -7.02 3.66 -1.62
C MET A 112 -5.54 3.44 -1.96
N ALA A 113 -5.27 3.01 -3.20
CA ALA A 113 -3.95 3.06 -3.82
C ALA A 113 -3.88 4.20 -4.83
N VAL A 114 -2.88 5.06 -4.72
CA VAL A 114 -2.54 6.06 -5.72
C VAL A 114 -1.22 5.66 -6.36
N ILE A 115 -1.24 5.39 -7.65
CA ILE A 115 -0.10 4.96 -8.43
C ILE A 115 0.36 6.15 -9.26
N LEU A 116 1.58 6.59 -9.01
CA LEU A 116 2.27 7.67 -9.73
C LEU A 116 3.35 7.03 -10.60
N ASP A 117 3.12 6.93 -11.88
CA ASP A 117 4.03 6.26 -12.79
C ASP A 117 4.52 7.18 -13.89
N ASP A 118 5.83 7.10 -14.16
CA ASP A 118 6.55 7.85 -15.20
C ASP A 118 6.34 9.38 -15.15
N LEU A 119 6.20 9.93 -13.94
CA LEU A 119 6.04 11.37 -13.72
C LEU A 119 7.37 12.13 -13.69
N GLY A 120 8.47 11.50 -14.12
CA GLY A 120 9.78 12.14 -14.25
C GLY A 120 9.73 13.37 -15.14
N GLY A 121 10.21 14.52 -14.64
CA GLY A 121 10.19 15.79 -15.37
C GLY A 121 8.87 16.56 -15.35
N THR A 122 7.80 15.98 -14.81
CA THR A 122 6.51 16.68 -14.63
C THR A 122 6.53 17.62 -13.41
N PRO A 123 5.54 18.49 -13.25
CA PRO A 123 5.40 19.33 -12.06
C PRO A 123 5.34 18.53 -10.74
N ALA A 124 4.85 17.27 -10.77
CA ALA A 124 4.76 16.38 -9.60
C ALA A 124 6.11 16.22 -8.90
N PHE A 125 7.18 16.03 -9.66
CA PHE A 125 8.52 15.73 -9.14
C PHE A 125 9.51 16.89 -9.24
N ARG A 126 9.03 18.11 -9.52
CA ARG A 126 9.91 19.28 -9.46
C ARG A 126 10.40 19.52 -8.02
N ASN A 127 11.65 19.86 -7.88
CA ASN A 127 12.22 20.31 -6.61
C ASN A 127 11.37 21.47 -6.06
N GLY A 128 10.84 21.31 -4.86
CA GLY A 128 10.00 22.31 -4.20
C GLY A 128 8.49 22.07 -4.31
N ASN A 129 8.01 20.99 -4.94
CA ASN A 129 6.60 20.61 -4.81
C ASN A 129 6.28 20.17 -3.37
N ASN A 130 5.86 21.14 -2.57
CA ASN A 130 5.51 20.92 -1.17
C ASN A 130 4.13 20.24 -1.03
N PHE A 131 3.27 20.33 -2.06
CA PHE A 131 1.91 19.79 -1.98
C PHE A 131 1.93 18.26 -1.97
N LEU A 132 2.52 17.62 -2.98
CA LEU A 132 2.64 16.15 -3.04
C LEU A 132 3.36 15.60 -1.80
N ASN A 133 4.47 16.24 -1.39
CA ASN A 133 5.18 15.84 -0.17
C ASN A 133 4.27 15.90 1.06
N SER A 134 3.50 16.97 1.21
CA SER A 134 2.56 17.14 2.33
C SER A 134 1.47 16.05 2.34
N ILE A 135 0.94 15.71 1.17
CA ILE A 135 -0.09 14.67 1.04
C ILE A 135 0.51 13.29 1.37
N VAL A 136 1.67 12.95 0.81
CA VAL A 136 2.33 11.66 1.10
C VAL A 136 2.63 11.51 2.60
N CYS A 137 3.12 12.55 3.26
CA CYS A 137 3.33 12.53 4.71
C CYS A 137 2.04 12.29 5.51
N LYS A 138 0.90 12.75 4.99
CA LYS A 138 -0.42 12.61 5.63
C LYS A 138 -1.20 11.38 5.16
N SER A 139 -0.68 10.60 4.22
CA SER A 139 -1.38 9.50 3.55
C SER A 139 -2.05 8.50 4.51
N ARG A 140 -1.44 8.25 5.67
CA ARG A 140 -1.99 7.36 6.71
C ARG A 140 -3.33 7.84 7.26
N HIS A 141 -3.55 9.16 7.33
CA HIS A 141 -4.81 9.73 7.82
C HIS A 141 -5.94 9.60 6.80
N TYR A 142 -5.57 9.40 5.52
CA TYR A 142 -6.50 9.20 4.42
C TYR A 142 -6.64 7.73 4.03
N PHE A 143 -6.07 6.78 4.78
CA PHE A 143 -6.03 5.38 4.42
C PHE A 143 -5.57 5.16 2.98
N THR A 144 -4.56 5.94 2.56
CA THR A 144 -4.04 5.96 1.19
C THR A 144 -2.60 5.48 1.17
N ASN A 145 -2.29 4.60 0.22
CA ASN A 145 -0.94 4.15 -0.08
C ASN A 145 -0.51 4.71 -1.43
N PHE A 146 0.67 5.32 -1.47
CA PHE A 146 1.28 5.80 -2.70
C PHE A 146 2.27 4.78 -3.24
N PHE A 147 2.16 4.47 -4.53
CA PHE A 147 3.11 3.68 -5.30
C PHE A 147 3.76 4.60 -6.32
N ILE A 148 5.04 4.85 -6.16
CA ILE A 148 5.77 5.77 -7.03
C ILE A 148 6.74 4.95 -7.87
N CYS A 149 6.51 4.91 -9.19
CA CYS A 149 7.34 4.22 -10.15
C CYS A 149 8.16 5.23 -10.93
N VAL A 150 9.47 5.04 -10.94
CA VAL A 150 10.40 5.92 -11.67
C VAL A 150 11.47 5.08 -12.38
N GLN A 151 11.89 5.52 -13.55
CA GLN A 151 12.96 4.88 -14.31
C GLN A 151 14.33 5.17 -13.69
N HIS A 152 14.46 6.34 -13.06
CA HIS A 152 15.68 6.75 -12.39
C HIS A 152 15.37 7.37 -11.01
N PRO A 153 16.03 6.96 -9.93
CA PRO A 153 15.71 7.43 -8.57
C PRO A 153 15.74 8.95 -8.41
N TYR A 154 16.63 9.65 -9.14
CA TYR A 154 16.72 11.11 -9.05
C TYR A 154 15.54 11.84 -9.70
N GLN A 155 14.70 11.16 -10.47
CA GLN A 155 13.45 11.74 -10.94
C GLN A 155 12.46 11.94 -9.78
N CYS A 156 12.53 11.09 -8.75
CA CYS A 156 11.73 11.23 -7.53
C CYS A 156 12.48 12.11 -6.52
N PRO A 157 11.88 13.20 -6.02
CA PRO A 157 12.49 14.06 -5.02
C PRO A 157 12.93 13.29 -3.77
N ARG A 158 14.08 13.66 -3.20
CA ARG A 158 14.62 13.02 -1.99
C ARG A 158 13.63 13.03 -0.83
N ALA A 159 12.85 14.10 -0.70
CA ALA A 159 11.85 14.22 0.35
C ALA A 159 10.79 13.11 0.26
N LEU A 160 10.36 12.71 -0.94
CA LEU A 160 9.45 11.59 -1.14
C LEU A 160 10.14 10.25 -0.88
N ARG A 161 11.35 10.05 -1.43
CA ARG A 161 12.10 8.81 -1.22
C ARG A 161 12.34 8.51 0.26
N SER A 162 12.64 9.54 1.06
CA SER A 162 12.85 9.39 2.50
C SER A 162 11.59 9.05 3.31
N GLN A 163 10.40 9.19 2.72
CA GLN A 163 9.12 8.82 3.34
C GLN A 163 8.65 7.41 2.94
N CYS A 164 9.35 6.75 2.02
CA CYS A 164 9.00 5.42 1.60
C CYS A 164 9.14 4.42 2.75
N SER A 165 8.15 3.56 2.93
CA SER A 165 8.24 2.41 3.83
C SER A 165 8.95 1.22 3.19
N HIS A 166 8.91 1.17 1.87
CA HIS A 166 9.54 0.12 1.06
C HIS A 166 10.16 0.74 -0.19
N THR A 167 11.30 0.23 -0.61
CA THR A 167 11.91 0.56 -1.90
C THR A 167 12.19 -0.72 -2.67
N ILE A 168 11.72 -0.79 -3.92
CA ILE A 168 11.97 -1.89 -4.83
C ILE A 168 13.00 -1.41 -5.86
N ILE A 169 14.11 -2.14 -5.97
CA ILE A 169 15.24 -1.77 -6.82
C ILE A 169 15.49 -2.89 -7.82
N PHE A 170 15.24 -2.61 -9.09
CA PHE A 170 15.56 -3.51 -10.19
C PHE A 170 17.03 -3.41 -10.58
N GLN A 171 17.50 -4.37 -11.37
CA GLN A 171 18.87 -4.40 -11.84
C GLN A 171 19.30 -3.09 -12.50
N THR A 172 20.43 -2.54 -12.08
CA THR A 172 21.09 -1.39 -12.71
C THR A 172 22.55 -1.68 -12.97
N LYS A 173 23.08 -1.08 -14.06
CA LYS A 173 24.52 -1.15 -14.41
C LYS A 173 25.28 0.08 -13.92
N ASP A 174 24.62 1.10 -13.43
CA ASP A 174 25.25 2.32 -12.93
C ASP A 174 25.77 2.12 -11.50
N LYS A 175 27.09 2.00 -11.38
CA LYS A 175 27.75 1.79 -10.08
C LYS A 175 27.60 3.00 -9.15
N LYS A 176 27.64 4.22 -9.68
CA LYS A 176 27.49 5.42 -8.85
C LYS A 176 26.08 5.52 -8.25
N LEU A 177 25.08 5.24 -9.09
CA LEU A 177 23.70 5.16 -8.64
C LEU A 177 23.53 4.11 -7.55
N LEU A 178 24.15 2.93 -7.71
CA LEU A 178 24.06 1.85 -6.74
C LEU A 178 24.71 2.21 -5.39
N GLU A 179 25.84 2.90 -5.40
CA GLU A 179 26.48 3.42 -4.17
C GLU A 179 25.58 4.44 -3.44
N GLU A 180 24.91 5.29 -4.18
CA GLU A 180 23.98 6.28 -3.61
C GLU A 180 22.73 5.62 -3.06
N LEU A 181 22.16 4.65 -3.78
CA LEU A 181 21.04 3.84 -3.29
C LEU A 181 21.42 3.09 -2.01
N ALA A 182 22.63 2.55 -1.93
CA ALA A 182 23.14 1.91 -0.72
C ALA A 182 23.15 2.87 0.48
N ARG A 183 23.59 4.10 0.29
CA ARG A 183 23.63 5.11 1.35
C ARG A 183 22.23 5.59 1.78
N GLU A 184 21.27 5.62 0.85
CA GLU A 184 19.90 6.08 1.13
C GLU A 184 19.02 4.98 1.77
N ASN A 185 19.22 3.72 1.37
CA ASN A 185 18.24 2.66 1.67
C ASN A 185 18.66 1.67 2.76
N CYS A 186 19.92 1.68 3.21
CA CYS A 186 20.36 0.72 4.21
C CYS A 186 21.31 1.32 5.23
N SER A 187 20.76 1.84 6.33
CA SER A 187 21.55 2.41 7.43
C SER A 187 22.29 1.34 8.27
N HIS A 188 21.86 0.07 8.19
CA HIS A 188 22.40 -1.04 8.96
C HIS A 188 23.41 -1.91 8.20
N LEU A 189 23.60 -1.65 6.89
CA LEU A 189 24.54 -2.35 6.04
C LEU A 189 25.65 -1.41 5.58
N THR A 190 26.86 -1.98 5.34
CA THR A 190 27.88 -1.23 4.62
C THR A 190 27.48 -1.09 3.14
N PRO A 191 27.95 -0.08 2.42
CA PRO A 191 27.68 0.03 0.97
C PRO A 191 28.12 -1.22 0.19
N GLU A 192 29.24 -1.82 0.58
CA GLU A 192 29.79 -3.04 -0.04
C GLU A 192 28.85 -4.23 0.17
N ASP A 193 28.33 -4.39 1.37
CA ASP A 193 27.39 -5.45 1.72
C ASP A 193 26.05 -5.26 0.99
N PHE A 194 25.56 -4.04 0.92
CA PHE A 194 24.38 -3.72 0.14
C PHE A 194 24.54 -4.09 -1.33
N ILE A 195 25.68 -3.72 -1.94
CA ILE A 195 25.99 -4.05 -3.34
C ILE A 195 26.06 -5.56 -3.56
N ARG A 196 26.62 -6.30 -2.59
CA ARG A 196 26.70 -7.76 -2.65
C ARG A 196 25.31 -8.41 -2.60
N LEU A 197 24.45 -7.97 -1.69
CA LEU A 197 23.06 -8.42 -1.61
C LEU A 197 22.25 -8.03 -2.85
N PHE A 198 22.44 -6.81 -3.34
CA PHE A 198 21.80 -6.34 -4.56
C PHE A 198 22.15 -7.19 -5.78
N ASN A 199 23.42 -7.50 -5.99
CA ASN A 199 23.86 -8.35 -7.09
C ASN A 199 23.27 -9.75 -7.00
N TYR A 200 23.12 -10.30 -5.79
CA TYR A 200 22.44 -11.57 -5.57
C TYR A 200 20.94 -11.47 -5.83
N ALA A 201 20.29 -10.45 -5.31
CA ALA A 201 18.86 -10.26 -5.42
C ALA A 201 18.38 -10.04 -6.86
N THR A 202 19.22 -9.47 -7.74
CA THR A 202 18.86 -9.06 -9.10
C THR A 202 19.49 -9.95 -10.19
N THR A 203 19.70 -11.24 -9.92
CA THR A 203 20.35 -12.15 -10.87
C THR A 203 19.46 -12.61 -12.01
N GLY A 204 18.16 -12.77 -11.77
CA GLY A 204 17.19 -13.24 -12.76
C GLY A 204 16.53 -12.09 -13.51
N GLN A 205 15.90 -12.44 -14.63
CA GLN A 205 15.07 -11.50 -15.38
C GLN A 205 13.87 -11.11 -14.50
N HIS A 206 13.66 -9.81 -14.29
CA HIS A 206 12.62 -9.26 -13.41
C HIS A 206 12.81 -9.48 -11.92
N ASP A 207 13.94 -10.06 -11.48
CA ASP A 207 14.30 -10.10 -10.07
C ASP A 207 14.59 -8.68 -9.57
N PHE A 208 14.28 -8.44 -8.30
CA PHE A 208 14.51 -7.16 -7.63
C PHE A 208 14.94 -7.35 -6.19
N MET A 209 15.57 -6.31 -5.67
CA MET A 209 15.82 -6.18 -4.25
C MET A 209 14.73 -5.32 -3.61
N LEU A 210 14.11 -5.82 -2.55
CA LEU A 210 13.16 -5.09 -1.71
C LEU A 210 13.85 -4.67 -0.41
N CYS A 211 13.89 -3.36 -0.16
CA CYS A 211 14.26 -2.80 1.13
C CYS A 211 12.98 -2.52 1.92
N ASP A 212 12.77 -3.22 3.02
CA ASP A 212 11.66 -3.04 3.96
C ASP A 212 12.15 -2.25 5.17
N PHE A 213 11.86 -0.95 5.21
CA PHE A 213 12.32 -0.08 6.30
C PHE A 213 11.50 -0.27 7.58
N LYS A 214 10.31 -0.83 7.48
CA LYS A 214 9.46 -1.08 8.64
C LYS A 214 10.01 -2.22 9.49
N ASN A 215 10.45 -3.29 8.83
CA ASN A 215 11.01 -4.47 9.48
C ASN A 215 12.55 -4.43 9.53
N ASN A 216 13.17 -3.44 8.90
CA ASN A 216 14.62 -3.32 8.75
C ASN A 216 15.24 -4.54 8.05
N GLU A 217 14.61 -4.98 6.97
CA GLU A 217 14.95 -6.18 6.21
C GLU A 217 15.27 -5.84 4.76
N VAL A 218 16.11 -6.66 4.16
CA VAL A 218 16.37 -6.69 2.72
C VAL A 218 15.94 -8.04 2.19
N ARG A 219 15.21 -8.05 1.06
CA ARG A 219 14.69 -9.29 0.48
C ARG A 219 15.05 -9.38 -1.00
N LYS A 220 15.17 -10.61 -1.47
CA LYS A 220 15.09 -10.91 -2.90
C LYS A 220 13.62 -11.16 -3.23
N ASN A 221 13.11 -10.41 -4.18
CA ASN A 221 11.68 -10.40 -4.49
C ASN A 221 10.85 -10.11 -3.23
N PHE A 222 9.77 -10.85 -2.99
CA PHE A 222 8.94 -10.72 -1.78
C PHE A 222 9.20 -11.81 -0.75
N ASP A 223 9.88 -12.89 -1.13
CA ASP A 223 9.85 -14.15 -0.40
C ASP A 223 11.12 -14.42 0.40
N GLU A 224 12.30 -14.10 -0.16
CA GLU A 224 13.57 -14.48 0.43
C GLU A 224 14.19 -13.33 1.24
N ILE A 225 14.28 -13.49 2.57
CA ILE A 225 14.99 -12.53 3.43
C ILE A 225 16.49 -12.75 3.27
N LEU A 226 17.20 -11.67 2.96
CA LEU A 226 18.64 -11.69 2.78
C LEU A 226 19.34 -11.30 4.07
N SER A 227 20.20 -12.19 4.59
CA SER A 227 21.06 -11.91 5.72
C SER A 227 22.52 -12.15 5.32
N LEU A 228 23.41 -11.28 5.80
CA LEU A 228 24.84 -11.56 5.69
C LEU A 228 25.26 -12.45 6.85
N PRO A 229 26.09 -13.47 6.62
CA PRO A 229 26.70 -14.20 7.72
C PRO A 229 27.50 -13.21 8.57
N MET A 230 27.27 -13.19 9.87
CA MET A 230 28.09 -12.42 10.80
C MET A 230 29.53 -12.90 10.63
N THR A 231 30.36 -12.07 10.05
CA THR A 231 31.80 -12.36 9.96
C THR A 231 32.43 -12.19 11.34
N ASN A 232 32.42 -13.25 12.14
CA ASN A 232 33.47 -13.44 13.12
C ASN A 232 34.75 -13.63 12.29
N GLY A 233 35.69 -12.72 12.43
CA GLY A 233 36.87 -12.59 11.59
C GLY A 233 37.43 -13.93 11.13
N GLN A 234 37.69 -14.02 9.81
CA GLN A 234 38.18 -15.16 9.04
C GLN A 234 37.09 -16.19 8.66
N ASP A 235 36.45 -16.07 7.50
CA ASP A 235 36.58 -17.02 6.40
C ASP A 235 35.65 -16.66 5.24
N GLN A 236 36.11 -16.96 4.05
CA GLN A 236 35.37 -16.92 2.80
C GLN A 236 34.27 -17.97 2.83
N GLY A 237 33.00 -17.61 2.62
CA GLY A 237 32.02 -18.67 2.48
C GLY A 237 30.56 -18.21 2.34
N GLN A 238 29.99 -18.58 1.31
CA GLN A 238 28.60 -18.94 0.98
C GLN A 238 27.49 -18.35 1.86
N ALA A 239 26.68 -17.50 1.25
CA ALA A 239 25.36 -17.14 1.75
C ALA A 239 24.48 -18.39 1.88
N LYS A 240 24.00 -18.69 3.08
CA LYS A 240 22.95 -19.69 3.28
C LYS A 240 21.60 -19.02 3.13
N ALA A 241 20.83 -19.50 2.17
CA ALA A 241 19.39 -19.23 2.08
C ALA A 241 18.69 -20.17 3.06
N GLU A 242 18.03 -19.63 4.06
CA GLU A 242 17.06 -20.41 4.85
C GLU A 242 15.70 -20.29 4.17
N ALA A 243 15.31 -21.33 3.44
CA ALA A 243 13.95 -21.51 2.96
C ALA A 243 13.09 -21.87 4.17
N SER A 244 12.02 -21.12 4.40
CA SER A 244 10.99 -21.48 5.38
C SER A 244 10.28 -22.75 4.91
N GLU A 245 10.51 -23.87 5.58
CA GLU A 245 9.75 -25.12 5.37
C GLU A 245 8.28 -24.91 5.82
N GLU A 246 7.37 -25.11 4.90
CA GLU A 246 5.95 -25.30 5.22
C GLU A 246 5.78 -26.62 5.99
N PRO A 247 4.95 -26.69 7.04
CA PRO A 247 4.66 -27.95 7.71
C PRO A 247 3.81 -28.83 6.79
N GLN A 248 4.37 -29.93 6.31
CA GLN A 248 3.65 -31.00 5.64
C GLN A 248 2.61 -31.60 6.62
N GLY A 249 1.35 -31.45 6.26
CA GLY A 249 0.24 -32.11 6.93
C GLY A 249 0.33 -33.62 6.82
N ASP A 250 0.37 -34.26 7.98
CA ASP A 250 0.36 -35.71 8.18
C ASP A 250 -1.02 -36.27 7.73
N ALA A 251 -1.01 -36.97 6.61
CA ALA A 251 -2.15 -37.76 6.15
C ALA A 251 -2.04 -39.18 6.73
N GLY A 252 -2.53 -39.35 7.96
CA GLY A 252 -2.71 -40.64 8.58
C GLY A 252 -3.73 -41.49 7.83
N GLY A 253 -3.26 -42.48 7.13
CA GLY A 253 -4.10 -43.55 6.60
C GLY A 253 -4.53 -44.50 7.69
N GLU A 254 -5.82 -44.65 7.89
CA GLU A 254 -6.38 -45.84 8.56
C GLU A 254 -6.91 -46.80 7.52
N ARG A 255 -6.26 -47.96 7.49
CA ARG A 255 -6.86 -49.22 7.03
C ARG A 255 -7.29 -49.99 8.25
N ALA A 256 -8.45 -50.51 8.22
CA ALA A 256 -8.75 -51.87 8.69
C ALA A 256 -10.24 -52.12 8.73
N GLU A 257 -10.50 -53.24 8.22
CA GLU A 257 -11.51 -54.28 8.46
C GLU A 257 -12.97 -53.91 8.33
#